data_a1506594f7a352ff4427101bff49b552
#
_entry.id   a1506594f7a352ff4427101bff49b552
#
_cell.length_a   1.000
_cell.length_b   1.000
_cell.length_c   1.000
_cell.angle_alpha   90.00
_cell.angle_beta   90.00
_cell.angle_gamma   90.00
#
_symmetry.space_group_name_H-M   'P 1'
#
loop_
_entity.id
_entity.type
_entity.pdbx_description
1 polymer ?
#
loop_
_entity_poly.entity_id
_entity_poly.type
_entity_poly.pdbx_seq_one_letter_code
_entity_poly.pdbx_strand_id
1 'polypeptide(L)'
;MNEKRESSFVRELQKILPVKESYDVKERNILVGGKQVYFYYVEGFIKDGVMQHIMRDIFNITPAEMKKLPTSNDFIKSKISYVEVEETTDLNKTVKAVLSGQIALVVEDYDQIIL
;
A
#
# COMPACT_ATOMS: atom_id res chain seq x y z
N MET A 1 -0.63 15.99 -13.73
CA MET A 1 0.48 15.13 -13.39
C MET A 1 0.10 14.16 -12.32
N ASN A 2 0.12 12.91 -12.68
CA ASN A 2 -0.31 11.84 -11.81
C ASN A 2 0.60 11.67 -10.59
N GLU A 3 1.86 12.01 -10.76
CA GLU A 3 2.85 11.94 -9.70
C GLU A 3 2.47 12.76 -8.47
N LYS A 4 1.74 13.86 -8.67
CA LYS A 4 1.36 14.71 -7.54
C LYS A 4 0.32 14.05 -6.65
N ARG A 5 -0.60 13.28 -7.21
CA ARG A 5 -1.64 12.61 -6.42
C ARG A 5 -1.06 11.49 -5.56
N GLU A 6 -0.27 10.64 -6.19
CA GLU A 6 0.40 9.56 -5.49
C GLU A 6 1.34 10.12 -4.41
N SER A 7 2.11 11.15 -4.77
CA SER A 7 3.03 11.81 -3.85
C SER A 7 2.32 12.45 -2.67
N SER A 8 1.05 12.84 -2.84
CA SER A 8 0.28 13.46 -1.76
C SER A 8 0.09 12.51 -0.59
N PHE A 9 -0.43 11.31 -0.84
CA PHE A 9 -0.59 10.31 0.21
C PHE A 9 0.76 9.92 0.82
N VAL A 10 1.73 9.61 -0.03
CA VAL A 10 3.06 9.20 0.41
C VAL A 10 3.69 10.29 1.26
N ARG A 11 3.65 11.52 0.80
CA ARG A 11 4.23 12.66 1.50
C ARG A 11 3.60 12.88 2.86
N GLU A 12 2.27 12.81 2.92
CA GLU A 12 1.56 13.01 4.18
C GLU A 12 1.82 11.86 5.16
N LEU A 13 1.86 10.63 4.68
CA LEU A 13 2.17 9.48 5.52
C LEU A 13 3.60 9.55 6.04
N GLN A 14 4.54 9.99 5.22
CA GLN A 14 5.93 10.14 5.65
C GLN A 14 6.10 11.21 6.74
N LYS A 15 5.22 12.22 6.77
CA LYS A 15 5.24 13.23 7.81
C LYS A 15 4.68 12.71 9.13
N ILE A 16 3.67 11.88 9.06
CA ILE A 16 2.95 11.39 10.24
C ILE A 16 3.56 10.12 10.81
N LEU A 17 3.92 9.18 9.93
CA LEU A 17 4.53 7.92 10.35
C LEU A 17 6.04 8.12 10.50
N PRO A 18 6.62 7.70 11.63
CA PRO A 18 8.05 7.89 11.88
C PRO A 18 8.92 6.86 11.18
N VAL A 19 8.80 6.77 9.84
CA VAL A 19 9.50 5.74 9.06
C VAL A 19 11.02 5.88 9.09
N LYS A 20 11.50 7.11 9.31
CA LYS A 20 12.95 7.37 9.36
C LYS A 20 13.50 7.39 10.78
N GLU A 21 12.64 7.57 11.77
CA GLU A 21 13.04 7.75 13.16
C GLU A 21 12.79 6.51 14.01
N SER A 22 11.89 5.62 13.55
CA SER A 22 11.55 4.40 14.28
C SER A 22 12.12 3.19 13.58
N TYR A 23 12.65 2.26 14.35
CA TYR A 23 13.16 1.01 13.81
C TYR A 23 12.05 0.10 13.32
N ASP A 24 10.86 0.25 13.87
CA ASP A 24 9.78 -0.69 13.61
C ASP A 24 8.86 -0.27 12.47
N VAL A 25 8.68 1.02 12.27
CA VAL A 25 7.82 1.52 11.19
C VAL A 25 8.60 1.56 9.89
N LYS A 26 8.13 0.83 8.90
CA LYS A 26 8.83 0.67 7.63
C LYS A 26 8.02 1.20 6.47
N GLU A 27 8.74 1.72 5.49
CA GLU A 27 8.20 2.08 4.19
C GLU A 27 8.94 1.26 3.15
N ARG A 28 8.20 0.58 2.29
CA ARG A 28 8.81 -0.17 1.19
C ARG A 28 8.15 0.22 -0.12
N ASN A 29 8.96 0.53 -1.11
CA ASN A 29 8.51 0.93 -2.42
C ASN A 29 8.93 -0.11 -3.44
N ILE A 30 7.96 -0.61 -4.22
CA ILE A 30 8.25 -1.54 -5.32
C ILE A 30 7.52 -1.09 -6.57
N LEU A 31 8.00 -1.55 -7.71
CA LEU A 31 7.39 -1.25 -9.01
C LEU A 31 6.55 -2.46 -9.41
N VAL A 32 5.25 -2.23 -9.63
CA VAL A 32 4.29 -3.27 -9.96
C VAL A 32 3.56 -2.88 -11.24
N GLY A 33 3.74 -3.66 -12.30
CA GLY A 33 3.09 -3.37 -13.57
C GLY A 33 3.36 -1.97 -14.10
N GLY A 34 4.56 -1.43 -13.82
CA GLY A 34 4.94 -0.09 -14.24
C GLY A 34 4.50 1.02 -13.30
N LYS A 35 3.81 0.70 -12.21
CA LYS A 35 3.35 1.69 -11.24
C LYS A 35 4.08 1.55 -9.91
N GLN A 36 4.31 2.68 -9.25
CA GLN A 36 4.92 2.69 -7.92
C GLN A 36 3.90 2.23 -6.89
N VAL A 37 4.30 1.31 -6.03
CA VAL A 37 3.47 0.83 -4.93
C VAL A 37 4.27 1.00 -3.64
N TYR A 38 3.67 1.64 -2.65
CA TYR A 38 4.29 1.89 -1.36
C TYR A 38 3.58 1.07 -0.29
N PHE A 39 4.35 0.38 0.54
CA PHE A 39 3.86 -0.38 1.68
C PHE A 39 4.28 0.31 2.95
N TYR A 40 3.35 0.50 3.88
CA TYR A 40 3.64 1.02 5.22
C TYR A 40 3.20 -0.01 6.24
N TYR A 41 4.08 -0.37 7.16
CA TYR A 41 3.79 -1.40 8.15
C TYR A 41 4.74 -1.29 9.33
N VAL A 42 4.38 -1.95 10.44
CA VAL A 42 5.25 -2.10 11.61
C VAL A 42 5.83 -3.51 11.55
N GLU A 43 7.14 -3.59 11.42
CA GLU A 43 7.83 -4.85 11.13
C GLU A 43 7.52 -5.95 12.14
N GLY A 44 7.54 -5.64 13.42
CA GLY A 44 7.31 -6.63 14.46
C GLY A 44 5.88 -7.15 14.54
N PHE A 45 4.93 -6.48 13.91
CA PHE A 45 3.52 -6.85 13.97
C PHE A 45 3.06 -7.69 12.79
N ILE A 46 3.83 -7.71 11.71
CA ILE A 46 3.45 -8.40 10.49
C ILE A 46 4.14 -9.76 10.45
N LYS A 47 3.34 -10.81 10.28
CA LYS A 47 3.90 -12.16 10.10
C LYS A 47 4.54 -12.24 8.73
N ASP A 48 5.72 -12.83 8.68
CA ASP A 48 6.48 -12.95 7.44
C ASP A 48 5.68 -13.57 6.31
N GLY A 49 4.90 -14.61 6.62
CA GLY A 49 4.08 -15.28 5.63
C GLY A 49 3.04 -14.39 4.99
N VAL A 50 2.46 -13.46 5.78
CA VAL A 50 1.45 -12.53 5.28
C VAL A 50 2.06 -11.57 4.26
N MET A 51 3.19 -10.96 4.60
CA MET A 51 3.84 -10.02 3.70
C MET A 51 4.30 -10.71 2.42
N GLN A 52 4.89 -11.90 2.53
CA GLN A 52 5.36 -12.65 1.36
C GLN A 52 4.20 -13.05 0.46
N HIS A 53 3.07 -13.41 1.05
CA HIS A 53 1.89 -13.78 0.28
C HIS A 53 1.36 -12.60 -0.53
N ILE A 54 1.24 -11.45 0.10
CA ILE A 54 0.80 -10.22 -0.59
C ILE A 54 1.78 -9.85 -1.70
N MET A 55 3.07 -9.88 -1.41
CA MET A 55 4.10 -9.58 -2.40
C MET A 55 4.03 -10.52 -3.59
N ARG A 56 3.80 -11.81 -3.34
CA ARG A 56 3.68 -12.80 -4.40
C ARG A 56 2.48 -12.52 -5.28
N ASP A 57 1.35 -12.14 -4.68
CA ASP A 57 0.12 -11.87 -5.43
C ASP A 57 0.28 -10.69 -6.37
N ILE A 58 1.01 -9.68 -6.00
CA ILE A 58 1.06 -8.44 -6.78
C ILE A 58 2.35 -8.26 -7.58
N PHE A 59 3.45 -8.89 -7.19
CA PHE A 59 4.75 -8.65 -7.80
C PHE A 59 4.81 -9.04 -9.27
N ASN A 60 4.05 -10.04 -9.67
CA ASN A 60 4.04 -10.55 -11.03
C ASN A 60 3.01 -9.89 -11.95
N ILE A 61 2.33 -8.86 -11.48
CA ILE A 61 1.36 -8.14 -12.31
C ILE A 61 2.11 -7.44 -13.45
N THR A 62 1.68 -7.72 -14.67
CA THR A 62 2.27 -7.11 -15.86
C THR A 62 1.69 -5.72 -16.10
N PRO A 63 2.37 -4.85 -16.87
CA PRO A 63 1.79 -3.55 -17.23
C PRO A 63 0.44 -3.67 -17.94
N ALA A 64 0.26 -4.70 -18.77
CA ALA A 64 -1.01 -4.92 -19.46
C ALA A 64 -2.12 -5.24 -18.47
N GLU A 65 -1.83 -6.06 -17.47
CA GLU A 65 -2.81 -6.38 -16.42
C GLU A 65 -3.13 -5.14 -15.57
N MET A 66 -2.11 -4.35 -15.25
CA MET A 66 -2.30 -3.16 -14.43
C MET A 66 -3.20 -2.13 -15.11
N LYS A 67 -3.17 -2.03 -16.43
CA LYS A 67 -4.06 -1.15 -17.17
C LYS A 67 -5.53 -1.52 -17.02
N LYS A 68 -5.80 -2.77 -16.70
CA LYS A 68 -7.16 -3.26 -16.47
C LYS A 68 -7.61 -3.07 -15.04
N LEU A 69 -6.78 -2.49 -14.20
CA LEU A 69 -7.04 -2.26 -12.78
C LEU A 69 -6.97 -0.76 -12.47
N PRO A 70 -7.88 0.05 -13.03
CA PRO A 70 -7.79 1.51 -12.89
C PRO A 70 -8.13 2.05 -11.50
N THR A 71 -8.77 1.25 -10.65
CA THR A 71 -9.16 1.69 -9.31
C THR A 71 -8.62 0.73 -8.27
N SER A 72 -8.54 1.23 -7.02
CA SER A 72 -8.15 0.38 -5.88
C SER A 72 -9.10 -0.80 -5.71
N ASN A 73 -10.40 -0.60 -5.96
CA ASN A 73 -11.37 -1.67 -5.87
C ASN A 73 -11.08 -2.79 -6.87
N ASP A 74 -10.76 -2.44 -8.11
CA ASP A 74 -10.38 -3.42 -9.13
C ASP A 74 -9.15 -4.22 -8.70
N PHE A 75 -8.18 -3.53 -8.16
CA PHE A 75 -6.94 -4.13 -7.67
C PHE A 75 -7.22 -5.13 -6.55
N ILE A 76 -8.02 -4.72 -5.58
CA ILE A 76 -8.38 -5.57 -4.43
C ILE A 76 -9.09 -6.83 -4.91
N LYS A 77 -10.09 -6.69 -5.75
CA LYS A 77 -10.90 -7.83 -6.21
C LYS A 77 -10.09 -8.82 -7.01
N SER A 78 -9.12 -8.35 -7.79
CA SER A 78 -8.41 -9.20 -8.73
C SER A 78 -7.11 -9.78 -8.19
N LYS A 79 -6.44 -9.05 -7.29
CA LYS A 79 -5.07 -9.38 -6.92
C LYS A 79 -4.81 -9.61 -5.43
N ILE A 80 -5.73 -9.23 -4.57
CA ILE A 80 -5.54 -9.41 -3.14
C ILE A 80 -6.51 -10.47 -2.63
N SER A 81 -5.97 -11.56 -2.11
CA SER A 81 -6.75 -12.70 -1.65
C SER A 81 -7.01 -12.67 -0.14
N TYR A 82 -7.10 -11.48 0.43
CA TYR A 82 -7.39 -11.30 1.84
C TYR A 82 -8.86 -11.03 2.07
N VAL A 83 -9.40 -11.54 3.17
CA VAL A 83 -10.81 -11.40 3.49
C VAL A 83 -11.13 -9.98 3.96
N GLU A 84 -10.27 -9.44 4.81
CA GLU A 84 -10.49 -8.12 5.37
C GLU A 84 -9.60 -7.07 4.71
N VAL A 85 -10.17 -6.40 3.71
CA VAL A 85 -9.47 -5.35 2.98
C VAL A 85 -10.42 -4.17 2.86
N GLU A 86 -9.92 -2.97 3.16
CA GLU A 86 -10.73 -1.76 3.04
C GLU A 86 -9.99 -0.68 2.27
N GLU A 87 -10.77 0.26 1.74
CA GLU A 87 -10.25 1.43 1.03
C GLU A 87 -10.54 2.67 1.85
N THR A 88 -9.61 3.62 1.86
CA THR A 88 -9.83 4.85 2.61
C THR A 88 -9.01 6.00 2.02
N THR A 89 -9.50 7.22 2.24
CA THR A 89 -8.74 8.44 1.99
C THR A 89 -8.36 9.09 3.32
N ASP A 90 -8.75 8.52 4.43
CA ASP A 90 -8.53 9.07 5.75
C ASP A 90 -7.12 8.73 6.25
N LEU A 91 -6.26 9.74 6.32
CA LEU A 91 -4.87 9.57 6.74
C LEU A 91 -4.76 9.17 8.22
N ASN A 92 -5.62 9.71 9.06
CA ASN A 92 -5.60 9.36 10.48
C ASN A 92 -5.99 7.89 10.69
N LYS A 93 -6.98 7.43 9.95
CA LYS A 93 -7.38 6.02 9.99
C LYS A 93 -6.24 5.12 9.50
N THR A 94 -5.55 5.53 8.44
CA THR A 94 -4.41 4.80 7.89
C THR A 94 -3.29 4.68 8.92
N VAL A 95 -2.94 5.79 9.57
CA VAL A 95 -1.89 5.80 10.58
C VAL A 95 -2.24 4.88 11.73
N LYS A 96 -3.48 4.96 12.23
CA LYS A 96 -3.93 4.08 13.32
C LYS A 96 -3.86 2.61 12.92
N ALA A 97 -4.27 2.30 11.69
CA ALA A 97 -4.25 0.93 11.19
C ALA A 97 -2.82 0.39 11.13
N VAL A 98 -1.89 1.18 10.58
CA VAL A 98 -0.48 0.77 10.49
C VAL A 98 0.11 0.55 11.87
N LEU A 99 -0.12 1.48 12.80
CA LEU A 99 0.41 1.37 14.15
C LEU A 99 -0.24 0.23 14.94
N SER A 100 -1.38 -0.26 14.48
CA SER A 100 -2.06 -1.41 15.08
C SER A 100 -1.68 -2.74 14.44
N GLY A 101 -0.79 -2.73 13.46
CA GLY A 101 -0.28 -3.95 12.85
C GLY A 101 -0.80 -4.27 11.47
N GLN A 102 -1.56 -3.37 10.85
CA GLN A 102 -2.04 -3.57 9.49
C GLN A 102 -1.02 -3.06 8.47
N ILE A 103 -1.18 -3.48 7.23
CA ILE A 103 -0.36 -3.02 6.12
C ILE A 103 -1.18 -2.02 5.31
N ALA A 104 -0.59 -0.86 5.01
CA ALA A 104 -1.21 0.13 4.13
C ALA A 104 -0.48 0.10 2.78
N LEU A 105 -1.26 0.06 1.69
CA LEU A 105 -0.74 0.11 0.33
C LEU A 105 -1.19 1.41 -0.34
N VAL A 106 -0.24 2.13 -0.89
CA VAL A 106 -0.51 3.31 -1.71
C VAL A 106 -0.02 3.00 -3.12
N VAL A 107 -0.95 2.92 -4.05
CA VAL A 107 -0.65 2.62 -5.45
C VAL A 107 -0.73 3.91 -6.26
N GLU A 108 0.26 4.13 -7.09
CA GLU A 108 0.31 5.28 -7.99
C GLU A 108 -1.00 5.40 -8.79
N ASP A 109 -1.54 6.61 -8.84
CA ASP A 109 -2.77 6.96 -9.59
C ASP A 109 -4.08 6.49 -8.95
N TYR A 110 -4.05 5.74 -7.87
CA TYR A 110 -5.28 5.38 -7.18
C TYR A 110 -5.71 6.48 -6.23
N ASP A 111 -7.02 6.68 -6.12
CA ASP A 111 -7.61 7.72 -5.29
C ASP A 111 -7.72 7.33 -3.81
N GLN A 112 -7.54 6.07 -3.51
CA GLN A 112 -7.72 5.57 -2.15
C GLN A 112 -6.53 4.71 -1.73
N ILE A 113 -6.31 4.69 -0.42
CA ILE A 113 -5.32 3.84 0.23
C ILE A 113 -5.97 2.50 0.52
N ILE A 114 -5.23 1.42 0.33
CA ILE A 114 -5.70 0.06 0.61
C ILE A 114 -5.13 -0.36 1.96
N LEU A 115 -5.98 -0.84 2.84
CA LEU A 115 -5.57 -1.31 4.17
C LEU A 115 -5.67 -2.81 4.35
#